data_7d2ac3985edaa42180bb9be2175ed8ff
#
_entry.id   7d2ac3985edaa42180bb9be2175ed8ff
#
_cell.length_a   1.000
_cell.length_b   1.000
_cell.length_c   1.000
_cell.angle_alpha   90.00
_cell.angle_beta   90.00
_cell.angle_gamma   90.00
#
_symmetry.space_group_name_H-M   'P 1'
#
loop_
_entity.id
_entity.type
_entity.pdbx_description
1 polymer ?
#
loop_
_entity_poly.entity_id
_entity_poly.type
_entity_poly.pdbx_seq_one_letter_code
_entity_poly.pdbx_strand_id
1 'polypeptide(L)'
;MVLVIDVGNTNITFGVYKDKELKASFRMMSKTAHTSDEYGISLISMLTANGISREEIEGIVIASVVPQVMHALANSIIKYIGKSPYIVGPGIK
;
A
#
# COMPACT_ATOMS: atom_id res chain seq x y z
N MET A 1 -4.54 -8.44 -9.85
CA MET A 1 -3.60 -8.65 -8.73
C MET A 1 -4.08 -7.93 -7.49
N VAL A 2 -3.67 -8.40 -6.33
CA VAL A 2 -4.05 -7.80 -5.04
C VAL A 2 -2.80 -7.19 -4.40
N LEU A 3 -2.92 -5.95 -3.95
CA LEU A 3 -1.87 -5.25 -3.23
C LEU A 3 -2.14 -5.36 -1.74
N VAL A 4 -1.19 -5.92 -1.01
CA VAL A 4 -1.27 -6.06 0.45
C VAL A 4 -0.24 -5.13 1.07
N ILE A 5 -0.68 -4.25 1.97
CA ILE A 5 0.17 -3.26 2.60
C ILE A 5 0.15 -3.48 4.11
N ASP A 6 1.34 -3.64 4.68
CA ASP A 6 1.49 -3.83 6.12
C ASP A 6 2.26 -2.64 6.68
N VAL A 7 1.60 -1.85 7.51
CA VAL A 7 2.18 -0.62 8.08
C VAL A 7 2.68 -0.92 9.48
N GLY A 8 4.00 -1.02 9.61
CA GLY A 8 4.65 -1.18 10.90
C GLY A 8 5.23 0.13 11.41
N ASN A 9 5.82 0.10 12.58
CA ASN A 9 6.41 1.29 13.20
C ASN A 9 7.65 1.78 12.48
N THR A 10 8.36 0.89 11.82
CA THR A 10 9.64 1.21 11.15
C THR A 10 9.50 1.23 9.64
N ASN A 11 8.76 0.27 9.10
CA ASN A 11 8.63 0.10 7.65
C ASN A 11 7.19 -0.14 7.25
N ILE A 12 6.87 0.30 6.04
CA ILE A 12 5.65 -0.08 5.34
C ILE A 12 6.07 -1.11 4.29
N THR A 13 5.51 -2.30 4.36
CA THR A 13 5.83 -3.39 3.44
C THR A 13 4.68 -3.56 2.45
N PHE A 14 5.02 -3.65 1.17
CA PHE A 14 4.06 -3.83 0.09
C PHE A 14 4.30 -5.19 -0.56
N GLY A 15 3.23 -5.94 -0.78
CA GLY A 15 3.30 -7.19 -1.51
C GLY A 15 2.22 -7.20 -2.58
N VAL A 16 2.58 -7.61 -3.79
CA VAL A 16 1.64 -7.73 -4.89
C VAL A 16 1.47 -9.21 -5.21
N TYR A 17 0.24 -9.69 -5.12
CA TYR A 17 -0.09 -11.09 -5.30
C TYR A 17 -0.98 -11.28 -6.51
N LYS A 18 -0.69 -12.33 -7.26
CA LYS A 18 -1.57 -12.85 -8.29
C LYS A 18 -1.96 -14.25 -7.84
N ASP A 19 -3.23 -14.42 -7.52
CA ASP A 19 -3.72 -15.63 -6.86
C ASP A 19 -2.98 -15.80 -5.52
N LYS A 20 -2.23 -16.86 -5.35
CA LYS A 20 -1.46 -17.09 -4.12
C LYS A 20 0.03 -16.81 -4.28
N GLU A 21 0.42 -16.33 -5.45
CA GLU A 21 1.83 -16.11 -5.76
C GLU A 21 2.23 -14.66 -5.54
N LEU A 22 3.31 -14.45 -4.78
CA LEU A 22 3.88 -13.12 -4.58
C LEU A 22 4.65 -12.72 -5.82
N LYS A 23 4.17 -11.69 -6.52
CA LYS A 23 4.79 -11.21 -7.77
C LYS A 23 5.82 -10.13 -7.53
N ALA A 24 5.64 -9.30 -6.51
CA ALA A 24 6.56 -8.22 -6.20
C ALA A 24 6.45 -7.88 -4.72
N SER A 25 7.56 -7.43 -4.15
CA SER A 25 7.60 -7.00 -2.76
C SER A 25 8.57 -5.83 -2.65
N PHE A 26 8.16 -4.79 -1.93
CA PHE A 26 9.01 -3.62 -1.71
C PHE A 26 8.58 -2.96 -0.40
N ARG A 27 9.39 -1.99 0.04
CA ARG A 27 9.11 -1.33 1.31
C ARG A 27 9.50 0.13 1.30
N MET A 28 8.90 0.89 2.20
CA MET A 28 9.24 2.27 2.49
C MET A 28 9.44 2.41 3.98
N MET A 29 10.22 3.40 4.39
CA MET A 29 10.33 3.72 5.82
C MET A 29 9.06 4.44 6.27
N SER A 30 8.58 4.10 7.46
CA SER A 30 7.40 4.74 8.04
C SER A 30 7.73 5.78 9.08
N LYS A 31 9.01 5.95 9.43
CA LYS A 31 9.44 6.93 10.44
C LYS A 31 9.19 8.37 10.03
N THR A 32 9.39 8.67 8.75
CA THR A 32 9.20 10.01 8.22
C THR A 32 7.78 10.14 7.69
N ALA A 33 7.08 11.19 8.13
CA ALA A 33 5.74 11.45 7.63
C ALA A 33 5.80 11.89 6.17
N HIS A 34 4.92 11.35 5.35
CA HIS A 34 4.79 11.70 3.95
C HIS A 34 3.37 12.16 3.66
N THR A 35 3.24 12.97 2.62
CA THR A 35 1.92 13.37 2.13
C THR A 35 1.30 12.22 1.34
N SER A 36 0.00 12.32 1.09
CA SER A 36 -0.70 11.36 0.23
C SER A 36 -0.05 11.28 -1.14
N ASP A 37 0.37 12.42 -1.68
CA ASP A 37 1.02 12.46 -3.00
C ASP A 37 2.37 11.77 -2.99
N GLU A 38 3.16 11.95 -1.93
CA GLU A 38 4.45 11.27 -1.81
C GLU A 38 4.28 9.76 -1.76
N TYR A 39 3.34 9.28 -0.96
CA TYR A 39 3.05 7.84 -0.91
C TYR A 39 2.56 7.33 -2.26
N GLY A 40 1.66 8.07 -2.90
CA GLY A 40 1.08 7.66 -4.18
C GLY A 40 2.11 7.58 -5.29
N ILE A 41 2.94 8.61 -5.43
CA ILE A 41 3.98 8.63 -6.45
C ILE A 41 4.99 7.52 -6.22
N SER A 42 5.41 7.32 -4.97
CA SER A 42 6.35 6.25 -4.63
C SER A 42 5.76 4.88 -4.94
N LEU A 43 4.49 4.67 -4.60
CA LEU A 43 3.82 3.41 -4.87
C LEU A 43 3.75 3.13 -6.37
N ILE A 44 3.30 4.10 -7.16
CA ILE A 44 3.20 3.94 -8.62
C ILE A 44 4.59 3.67 -9.21
N SER A 45 5.61 4.39 -8.75
CA SER A 45 6.98 4.19 -9.23
C SER A 45 7.48 2.78 -8.93
N MET A 46 7.22 2.28 -7.73
CA MET A 46 7.66 0.94 -7.35
C MET A 46 6.90 -0.14 -8.12
N LEU A 47 5.61 0.04 -8.35
CA LEU A 47 4.83 -0.89 -9.17
C LEU A 47 5.38 -0.91 -10.59
N THR A 48 5.60 0.26 -11.19
CA THR A 48 6.14 0.39 -12.53
C THR A 48 7.51 -0.27 -12.66
N ALA A 49 8.37 -0.05 -11.66
CA ALA A 49 9.70 -0.67 -11.64
C ALA A 49 9.64 -2.20 -11.61
N ASN A 50 8.55 -2.75 -11.13
CA ASN A 50 8.33 -4.20 -11.08
C ASN A 50 7.47 -4.70 -12.24
N GLY A 51 7.21 -3.86 -13.24
CA GLY A 51 6.45 -4.23 -14.41
C GLY A 51 4.95 -4.39 -14.18
N ILE A 52 4.44 -3.74 -13.14
CA ILE A 52 3.03 -3.83 -12.77
C ILE A 52 2.38 -2.46 -12.98
N SER A 53 1.29 -2.43 -13.76
CA SER A 53 0.54 -1.18 -13.91
C SER A 53 -0.54 -1.11 -12.84
N ARG A 54 -0.92 0.12 -12.48
CA ARG A 54 -1.95 0.31 -11.45
C ARG A 54 -3.30 -0.27 -11.85
N GLU A 55 -3.57 -0.38 -13.14
CA GLU A 55 -4.81 -0.96 -13.64
C GLU A 55 -4.92 -2.45 -13.34
N GLU A 56 -3.78 -3.10 -13.13
CA GLU A 56 -3.75 -4.53 -12.79
C GLU A 56 -4.11 -4.80 -11.33
N ILE A 57 -4.11 -3.76 -10.49
CA ILE A 57 -4.46 -3.88 -9.07
C ILE A 57 -5.98 -3.83 -8.94
N GLU A 58 -6.59 -4.96 -8.60
CA GLU A 58 -8.03 -5.08 -8.48
C GLU A 58 -8.53 -4.94 -7.05
N GLY A 59 -7.66 -5.18 -6.07
CA GLY A 59 -8.00 -5.04 -4.67
C GLY A 59 -6.80 -4.62 -3.85
N ILE A 60 -7.06 -3.91 -2.76
CA ILE A 60 -6.01 -3.42 -1.85
C ILE A 60 -6.43 -3.70 -0.41
N VAL A 61 -5.52 -4.27 0.36
CA VAL A 61 -5.71 -4.52 1.79
C VAL A 61 -4.61 -3.80 2.55
N ILE A 62 -4.98 -3.02 3.55
CA ILE A 62 -4.01 -2.33 4.41
C ILE A 62 -4.20 -2.82 5.85
N ALA A 63 -3.13 -3.36 6.43
CA ALA A 63 -3.08 -3.67 7.85
C ALA A 63 -2.16 -2.63 8.50
N SER A 64 -2.59 -2.01 9.60
CA SER A 64 -1.83 -0.94 10.21
C SER A 64 -1.93 -0.93 11.72
N VAL A 65 -0.81 -0.57 12.36
CA VAL A 65 -0.76 -0.24 13.78
C VAL A 65 -0.34 1.22 13.98
N VAL A 66 -0.24 2.00 12.90
CA VAL A 66 0.23 3.40 12.94
C VAL A 66 -0.84 4.31 12.32
N PRO A 67 -1.76 4.86 13.15
CA PRO A 67 -2.88 5.65 12.63
C PRO A 67 -2.49 6.86 11.79
N GLN A 68 -1.41 7.55 12.12
CA GLN A 68 -1.01 8.75 11.39
C GLN A 68 -0.57 8.45 9.96
N VAL A 69 0.05 7.29 9.74
CA VAL A 69 0.44 6.87 8.39
C VAL A 69 -0.79 6.45 7.60
N MET A 70 -1.72 5.82 8.29
CA MET A 70 -2.89 5.18 7.69
C MET A 70 -3.73 6.14 6.87
N HIS A 71 -3.99 7.32 7.41
CA HIS A 71 -4.87 8.29 6.75
C HIS A 71 -4.29 8.75 5.41
N ALA A 72 -3.03 9.17 5.42
CA ALA A 72 -2.36 9.65 4.20
C ALA A 72 -2.20 8.53 3.19
N LEU A 73 -1.87 7.33 3.66
CA LEU A 73 -1.68 6.18 2.80
C LEU A 73 -2.99 5.76 2.14
N ALA A 74 -4.08 5.68 2.91
CA ALA A 74 -5.39 5.33 2.36
C ALA A 74 -5.83 6.34 1.31
N ASN A 75 -5.64 7.63 1.58
CA ASN A 75 -5.96 8.68 0.62
C ASN A 75 -5.13 8.55 -0.66
N SER A 76 -3.86 8.17 -0.54
CA SER A 76 -2.99 7.99 -1.69
C SER A 76 -3.48 6.84 -2.59
N ILE A 77 -3.97 5.77 -1.98
CA ILE A 77 -4.51 4.62 -2.71
C ILE A 77 -5.74 5.06 -3.53
N ILE A 78 -6.66 5.77 -2.89
CA ILE A 78 -7.86 6.24 -3.55
C ILE A 78 -7.52 7.16 -4.72
N LYS A 79 -6.58 8.08 -4.50
CA LYS A 79 -6.22 9.08 -5.51
C LYS A 79 -5.42 8.48 -6.67
N TYR A 80 -4.47 7.60 -6.39
CA TYR A 80 -3.53 7.13 -7.41
C TYR A 80 -3.89 5.78 -8.01
N ILE A 81 -4.54 4.90 -7.25
CA ILE A 81 -5.01 3.61 -7.77
C ILE A 81 -6.47 3.71 -8.23
N GLY A 82 -7.24 4.59 -7.59
CA GLY A 82 -8.64 4.78 -7.95
C GLY A 82 -9.58 3.78 -7.31
N LYS A 83 -9.14 3.10 -6.25
CA LYS A 83 -9.94 2.12 -5.54
C LYS A 83 -9.79 2.33 -4.05
N SER A 84 -10.86 2.05 -3.29
CA SER A 84 -10.82 2.16 -1.83
C SER A 84 -10.15 0.92 -1.25
N PRO A 85 -9.20 1.10 -0.33
CA PRO A 85 -8.58 -0.05 0.32
C PRO A 85 -9.49 -0.67 1.38
N TYR A 86 -9.34 -1.98 1.57
CA TYR A 86 -9.93 -2.67 2.69
C TYR A 86 -8.96 -2.56 3.87
N ILE A 87 -9.43 -2.01 4.98
CA ILE A 87 -8.56 -1.69 6.11
C ILE A 87 -8.76 -2.71 7.23
N VAL A 88 -7.65 -3.32 7.67
CA VAL A 88 -7.62 -4.22 8.81
C VAL A 88 -6.71 -3.61 9.85
N GLY A 89 -7.22 -3.35 11.04
CA GLY A 89 -6.45 -2.72 12.10
C GLY A 89 -6.48 -3.51 13.38
N PRO A 90 -5.72 -3.06 14.40
CA PRO A 90 -5.78 -3.69 15.71
C PRO A 90 -7.20 -3.65 16.27
N GLY A 91 -7.63 -4.73 16.88
CA GLY A 91 -8.95 -4.82 17.47
C GLY A 91 -10.05 -5.26 16.53
N ILE A 92 -9.76 -5.40 15.25
CA ILE A 92 -10.71 -5.96 14.29
C ILE A 92 -10.64 -7.49 14.35
N LYS A 93 -11.77 -8.09 14.50
CA LYS A 93 -11.85 -9.55 14.63
C LYS A 93 -12.38 -10.18 13.36
#